data_02c8f1087470c3330286a2507fa2f02b
#
_entry.id   02c8f1087470c3330286a2507fa2f02b
#
_cell.length_a   1.000
_cell.length_b   1.000
_cell.length_c   1.000
_cell.angle_alpha   90.00
_cell.angle_beta   90.00
_cell.angle_gamma   90.00
#
_symmetry.space_group_name_H-M   'P 1'
#
loop_
_entity.id
_entity.type
_entity.pdbx_description
1 polymer ?
#
loop_
_entity_poly.entity_id
_entity_poly.type
_entity_poly.pdbx_seq_one_letter_code
_entity_poly.pdbx_strand_id
1 'polypeptide(L)'
;MKAVLVTGSSGDIGSSICQTLAADGWSLYLHYHSNQQRITDMMQEFQERYPNQEFISIKADLVKENAVEILTNQLFSLNAVVFAHGTTEYGLLDALTPERMDYLWKMHVKTPILITQAVQSK
;
A
#
# COMPACT_ATOMS: atom_id res chain seq x y z
N MET A 1 19.94 4.58 -0.19
CA MET A 1 18.99 4.07 -1.21
C MET A 1 17.59 4.60 -0.90
N LYS A 2 16.92 5.20 -1.88
CA LYS A 2 15.58 5.75 -1.69
C LYS A 2 14.56 4.61 -1.60
N ALA A 3 13.71 4.65 -0.59
CA ALA A 3 12.66 3.65 -0.38
C ALA A 3 11.29 4.32 -0.28
N VAL A 4 10.30 3.70 -0.88
CA VAL A 4 8.92 4.18 -0.87
C VAL A 4 7.96 3.05 -0.50
N LEU A 5 6.99 3.36 0.34
CA LEU A 5 5.87 2.46 0.61
C LEU A 5 4.74 2.80 -0.36
N VAL A 6 4.25 1.80 -1.09
CA VAL A 6 3.07 1.94 -1.93
C VAL A 6 1.97 1.07 -1.34
N THR A 7 0.91 1.69 -0.83
CA THR A 7 -0.25 0.94 -0.35
C THR A 7 -1.11 0.54 -1.54
N GLY A 8 -1.73 -0.64 -1.49
CA GLY A 8 -2.54 -1.13 -2.59
C GLY A 8 -1.76 -1.48 -3.85
N SER A 9 -0.56 -2.03 -3.69
CA SER A 9 0.35 -2.32 -4.81
C SER A 9 -0.21 -3.33 -5.81
N SER A 10 -1.14 -4.18 -5.41
CA SER A 10 -1.73 -5.20 -6.29
C SER A 10 -2.90 -4.69 -7.14
N GLY A 11 -3.36 -3.46 -6.91
CA GLY A 11 -4.38 -2.84 -7.75
C GLY A 11 -3.83 -2.32 -9.07
N ASP A 12 -4.69 -1.93 -9.98
CA ASP A 12 -4.26 -1.44 -11.31
C ASP A 12 -3.43 -0.17 -11.20
N ILE A 13 -3.88 0.79 -10.40
CA ILE A 13 -3.16 2.05 -10.19
C ILE A 13 -1.87 1.80 -9.40
N GLY A 14 -1.99 1.08 -8.29
CA GLY A 14 -0.83 0.80 -7.43
C GLY A 14 0.27 0.03 -8.14
N SER A 15 -0.08 -0.99 -8.92
CA SER A 15 0.92 -1.76 -9.67
C SER A 15 1.62 -0.92 -10.73
N SER A 16 0.88 -0.04 -11.41
CA SER A 16 1.45 0.88 -12.39
C SER A 16 2.43 1.87 -11.74
N ILE A 17 2.08 2.39 -10.57
CA ILE A 17 2.96 3.27 -9.79
C ILE A 17 4.23 2.53 -9.38
N CYS A 18 4.10 1.29 -8.90
CA CYS A 18 5.26 0.47 -8.52
C CYS A 18 6.22 0.28 -9.70
N GLN A 19 5.70 -0.02 -10.88
CA GLN A 19 6.53 -0.20 -12.07
C GLN A 19 7.30 1.08 -12.42
N THR A 20 6.64 2.22 -12.37
CA THR A 20 7.27 3.51 -12.66
C THR A 20 8.35 3.85 -11.63
N LEU A 21 8.07 3.66 -10.35
CA LEU A 21 9.02 3.96 -9.28
C LEU A 21 10.22 3.00 -9.31
N ALA A 22 10.00 1.72 -9.55
CA ALA A 22 11.08 0.75 -9.67
C ALA A 22 12.02 1.14 -10.82
N ALA A 23 11.47 1.52 -11.97
CA ALA A 23 12.25 1.96 -13.13
C ALA A 23 13.03 3.25 -12.85
N ASP A 24 12.54 4.08 -11.92
CA ASP A 24 13.18 5.34 -11.52
C ASP A 24 14.22 5.17 -10.39
N GLY A 25 14.52 3.94 -10.01
CA GLY A 25 15.58 3.65 -9.04
C GLY A 25 15.14 3.51 -7.60
N TRP A 26 13.84 3.49 -7.33
CA TRP A 26 13.32 3.34 -5.97
C TRP A 26 13.32 1.89 -5.51
N SER A 27 13.69 1.67 -4.25
CA SER A 27 13.35 0.44 -3.54
C SER A 27 11.91 0.54 -3.05
N LEU A 28 11.19 -0.57 -3.03
CA LEU A 28 9.75 -0.56 -2.76
C LEU A 28 9.39 -1.46 -1.58
N TYR A 29 8.52 -0.94 -0.71
CA TYR A 29 7.68 -1.76 0.15
C TYR A 29 6.31 -1.86 -0.54
N LEU A 30 5.95 -3.06 -0.95
CA LEU A 30 4.72 -3.31 -1.70
C LEU A 30 3.66 -3.83 -0.75
N HIS A 31 2.82 -2.92 -0.23
CA HIS A 31 1.68 -3.33 0.58
C HIS A 31 0.57 -3.86 -0.31
N TYR A 32 -0.09 -4.93 0.13
CA TYR A 32 -1.27 -5.49 -0.54
C TYR A 32 -2.20 -6.15 0.47
N HIS A 33 -3.47 -6.29 0.09
CA HIS A 33 -4.44 -7.06 0.87
C HIS A 33 -4.79 -8.36 0.14
N SER A 34 -5.01 -8.30 -1.16
CA SER A 34 -5.40 -9.43 -1.99
C SER A 34 -4.54 -9.48 -3.25
N ASN A 35 -4.82 -10.46 -4.12
CA ASN A 35 -4.10 -10.67 -5.38
C ASN A 35 -2.59 -10.90 -5.17
N GLN A 36 -2.30 -11.89 -4.33
CA GLN A 36 -0.92 -12.25 -4.01
C GLN A 36 -0.13 -12.66 -5.26
N GLN A 37 -0.79 -13.25 -6.26
CA GLN A 37 -0.11 -13.66 -7.48
C GLN A 37 0.49 -12.48 -8.23
N ARG A 38 -0.25 -11.37 -8.33
CA ARG A 38 0.28 -10.15 -8.97
C ARG A 38 1.49 -9.61 -8.22
N ILE A 39 1.45 -9.63 -6.89
CA ILE A 39 2.59 -9.20 -6.07
C ILE A 39 3.80 -10.11 -6.29
N THR A 40 3.61 -11.42 -6.29
CA THR A 40 4.68 -12.39 -6.52
C THR A 40 5.33 -12.15 -7.88
N ASP A 41 4.52 -11.97 -8.93
CA ASP A 41 5.01 -11.73 -10.28
C ASP A 41 5.79 -10.42 -10.39
N MET A 42 5.28 -9.35 -9.77
CA MET A 42 5.97 -8.06 -9.75
C MET A 42 7.30 -8.14 -9.00
N MET A 43 7.30 -8.79 -7.84
CA MET A 43 8.52 -8.95 -7.03
C MET A 43 9.59 -9.69 -7.82
N GLN A 44 9.23 -10.77 -8.50
CA GLN A 44 10.17 -11.53 -9.32
C GLN A 44 10.73 -10.68 -10.45
N GLU A 45 9.88 -9.97 -11.18
CA GLU A 45 10.30 -9.10 -12.28
C GLU A 45 11.24 -8.00 -11.79
N PHE A 46 10.90 -7.34 -10.68
CA PHE A 46 11.70 -6.24 -10.15
C PHE A 46 13.06 -6.72 -9.64
N GLN A 47 13.10 -7.87 -8.96
CA GLN A 47 14.35 -8.42 -8.47
C GLN A 47 15.30 -8.80 -9.60
N GLU A 48 14.76 -9.29 -10.71
CA GLU A 48 15.56 -9.62 -11.89
C GLU A 48 16.04 -8.37 -12.65
N ARG A 49 15.14 -7.38 -12.84
CA ARG A 49 15.44 -6.17 -13.61
C ARG A 49 16.28 -5.16 -12.85
N TYR A 50 16.09 -5.08 -11.54
CA TYR A 50 16.72 -4.05 -10.70
C TYR A 50 17.43 -4.70 -9.52
N PRO A 51 18.50 -5.46 -9.77
CA PRO A 51 19.16 -6.27 -8.72
C PRO A 51 19.82 -5.46 -7.62
N ASN A 52 20.02 -4.17 -7.81
CA ASN A 52 20.63 -3.29 -6.80
C ASN A 52 19.59 -2.58 -5.92
N GLN A 53 18.29 -2.80 -6.18
CA GLN A 53 17.21 -2.23 -5.39
C GLN A 53 16.59 -3.31 -4.52
N GLU A 54 15.95 -2.90 -3.44
CA GLU A 54 15.27 -3.82 -2.51
C GLU A 54 13.76 -3.75 -2.72
N PHE A 55 13.12 -4.92 -2.68
CA PHE A 55 11.67 -5.03 -2.84
C PHE A 55 11.14 -5.97 -1.77
N ILE A 56 10.24 -5.45 -0.93
CA ILE A 56 9.66 -6.18 0.20
C ILE A 56 8.15 -6.10 0.09
N SER A 57 7.48 -7.24 0.10
CA SER A 57 6.03 -7.30 0.10
C SER A 57 5.49 -7.38 1.53
N ILE A 58 4.38 -6.69 1.79
CA ILE A 58 3.74 -6.66 3.09
C ILE A 58 2.24 -6.87 2.91
N LYS A 59 1.72 -7.96 3.46
CA LYS A 59 0.29 -8.24 3.42
C LYS A 59 -0.38 -7.69 4.66
N ALA A 60 -1.39 -6.84 4.49
CA ALA A 60 -2.19 -6.32 5.59
C ALA A 60 -3.54 -5.82 5.09
N ASP A 61 -4.59 -6.12 5.86
CA ASP A 61 -5.92 -5.54 5.63
C ASP A 61 -6.04 -4.26 6.44
N LEU A 62 -5.92 -3.12 5.76
CA LEU A 62 -5.76 -1.81 6.40
C LEU A 62 -6.99 -1.33 7.19
N VAL A 63 -8.12 -2.00 7.08
CA VAL A 63 -9.31 -1.66 7.89
C VAL A 63 -9.38 -2.49 9.18
N LYS A 64 -8.51 -3.49 9.32
CA LYS A 64 -8.45 -4.29 10.54
C LYS A 64 -7.73 -3.54 11.64
N GLU A 65 -8.09 -3.88 12.90
CA GLU A 65 -7.42 -3.36 14.07
C GLU A 65 -5.94 -3.78 14.06
N ASN A 66 -5.06 -2.90 14.47
CA ASN A 66 -3.61 -3.13 14.50
C ASN A 66 -2.94 -3.28 13.12
N ALA A 67 -3.67 -3.12 12.02
CA ALA A 67 -3.09 -3.28 10.68
C ALA A 67 -1.97 -2.27 10.41
N VAL A 68 -2.18 -1.02 10.83
CA VAL A 68 -1.17 0.04 10.65
C VAL A 68 0.10 -0.30 11.43
N GLU A 69 -0.03 -0.78 12.66
CA GLU A 69 1.11 -1.19 13.47
C GLU A 69 1.87 -2.35 12.82
N ILE A 70 1.15 -3.37 12.36
CA ILE A 70 1.75 -4.52 11.67
C ILE A 70 2.51 -4.06 10.43
N LEU A 71 1.91 -3.18 9.64
CA LEU A 71 2.54 -2.65 8.43
C LEU A 71 3.80 -1.86 8.77
N THR A 72 3.69 -0.90 9.67
CA THR A 72 4.78 0.05 9.95
C THR A 72 5.94 -0.60 10.70
N ASN A 73 5.70 -1.66 11.46
CA ASN A 73 6.77 -2.40 12.11
C ASN A 73 7.69 -3.12 11.15
N GLN A 74 7.28 -3.32 9.90
CA GLN A 74 8.09 -3.94 8.87
C GLN A 74 8.90 -2.95 8.05
N LEU A 75 8.78 -1.66 8.31
CA LEU A 75 9.48 -0.60 7.60
C LEU A 75 10.74 -0.20 8.35
N PHE A 76 11.89 -0.32 7.70
CA PHE A 76 13.18 0.05 8.31
C PHE A 76 13.55 1.50 8.03
N SER A 77 13.43 1.93 6.79
CA SER A 77 13.81 3.27 6.35
C SER A 77 12.87 3.68 5.23
N LEU A 78 12.40 4.91 5.25
CA LEU A 78 11.38 5.35 4.32
C LEU A 78 11.60 6.80 3.92
N ASN A 79 11.52 7.06 2.62
CA ASN A 79 11.67 8.41 2.06
C ASN A 79 10.33 8.98 1.57
N ALA A 80 9.37 8.10 1.22
CA ALA A 80 8.09 8.53 0.69
C ALA A 80 7.01 7.47 0.94
N VAL A 81 5.76 7.89 0.91
CA VAL A 81 4.60 7.01 0.94
C VAL A 81 3.66 7.41 -0.19
N VAL A 82 3.16 6.42 -0.94
CA VAL A 82 2.11 6.62 -1.93
C VAL A 82 0.89 5.83 -1.50
N PHE A 83 -0.22 6.51 -1.33
CA PHE A 83 -1.48 5.87 -0.95
C PHE A 83 -2.29 5.56 -2.21
N ALA A 84 -2.25 4.30 -2.64
CA ALA A 84 -3.00 3.84 -3.81
C ALA A 84 -4.03 2.76 -3.43
N HIS A 85 -4.22 2.53 -2.13
CA HIS A 85 -5.27 1.61 -1.66
C HIS A 85 -6.62 2.30 -1.60
N GLY A 86 -7.66 1.51 -1.64
CA GLY A 86 -9.00 2.01 -1.47
C GLY A 86 -10.03 1.24 -2.30
N THR A 87 -11.27 1.59 -2.09
CA THR A 87 -12.39 1.05 -2.84
C THR A 87 -13.43 2.14 -3.03
N THR A 88 -14.30 1.97 -4.00
CA THR A 88 -15.37 2.90 -4.30
C THR A 88 -16.71 2.22 -4.13
N GLU A 89 -17.66 2.92 -3.54
CA GLU A 89 -19.04 2.44 -3.43
C GLU A 89 -19.92 3.19 -4.42
N TYR A 90 -20.70 2.42 -5.17
CA TYR A 90 -21.68 2.96 -6.12
C TYR A 90 -23.06 2.50 -5.71
N GLY A 91 -24.05 3.38 -5.80
CA GLY A 91 -25.41 3.05 -5.50
C GLY A 91 -26.23 4.29 -5.12
N LEU A 92 -27.48 4.04 -4.73
CA LEU A 92 -28.36 5.10 -4.27
C LEU A 92 -27.98 5.49 -2.84
N LEU A 93 -28.17 6.75 -2.51
CA LEU A 93 -27.91 7.27 -1.17
C LEU A 93 -28.61 6.45 -0.09
N ASP A 94 -29.84 6.02 -0.34
CA ASP A 94 -30.63 5.24 0.60
C ASP A 94 -30.05 3.87 0.92
N ALA A 95 -29.17 3.36 0.05
CA ALA A 95 -28.52 2.07 0.23
C ALA A 95 -27.22 2.16 1.04
N LEU A 96 -26.75 3.35 1.34
CA LEU A 96 -25.53 3.55 2.11
C LEU A 96 -25.82 3.33 3.60
N THR A 97 -25.10 2.39 4.21
CA THR A 97 -25.26 2.05 5.62
C THR A 97 -24.20 2.73 6.50
N PRO A 98 -24.45 2.88 7.82
CA PRO A 98 -23.44 3.38 8.73
C PRO A 98 -22.14 2.56 8.69
N GLU A 99 -22.24 1.25 8.56
CA GLU A 99 -21.08 0.35 8.49
C GLU A 99 -20.23 0.63 7.24
N ARG A 100 -20.91 0.89 6.10
CA ARG A 100 -20.20 1.23 4.86
C ARG A 100 -19.56 2.61 4.96
N MET A 101 -20.22 3.57 5.59
CA MET A 101 -19.64 4.89 5.83
C MET A 101 -18.39 4.80 6.71
N ASP A 102 -18.45 4.02 7.79
CA ASP A 102 -17.32 3.82 8.68
C ASP A 102 -16.15 3.13 7.95
N TYR A 103 -16.46 2.14 7.12
CA TYR A 103 -15.45 1.44 6.31
C TYR A 103 -14.73 2.41 5.36
N LEU A 104 -15.50 3.22 4.63
CA LEU A 104 -14.93 4.19 3.68
C LEU A 104 -14.10 5.27 4.39
N TRP A 105 -14.60 5.76 5.52
CA TRP A 105 -13.86 6.72 6.35
C TRP A 105 -12.53 6.13 6.80
N LYS A 106 -12.55 4.92 7.34
CA LYS A 106 -11.35 4.26 7.82
C LYS A 106 -10.36 4.02 6.68
N MET A 107 -10.84 3.50 5.55
CA MET A 107 -10.00 3.19 4.39
C MET A 107 -9.35 4.43 3.81
N HIS A 108 -10.11 5.49 3.59
CA HIS A 108 -9.66 6.64 2.81
C HIS A 108 -9.12 7.79 3.64
N VAL A 109 -9.45 7.87 4.93
CA VAL A 109 -9.06 9.00 5.78
C VAL A 109 -8.25 8.54 6.99
N LYS A 110 -8.84 7.72 7.85
CA LYS A 110 -8.21 7.36 9.12
C LYS A 110 -6.90 6.59 8.94
N THR A 111 -6.91 5.56 8.11
CA THR A 111 -5.72 4.72 7.88
C THR A 111 -4.55 5.51 7.29
N PRO A 112 -4.73 6.33 6.23
CA PRO A 112 -3.65 7.16 5.73
C PRO A 112 -3.06 8.10 6.78
N ILE A 113 -3.90 8.71 7.62
CA ILE A 113 -3.43 9.58 8.70
C ILE A 113 -2.58 8.78 9.71
N LEU A 114 -3.06 7.61 10.13
CA LEU A 114 -2.35 6.77 11.09
C LEU A 114 -1.01 6.26 10.52
N ILE A 115 -0.97 5.90 9.26
CA ILE A 115 0.30 5.50 8.61
C ILE A 115 1.26 6.68 8.58
N THR A 116 0.79 7.86 8.18
CA THR A 116 1.62 9.06 8.12
C THR A 116 2.21 9.40 9.49
N GLN A 117 1.40 9.33 10.55
CA GLN A 117 1.88 9.55 11.90
C GLN A 117 2.97 8.55 12.30
N ALA A 118 2.77 7.29 11.96
CA ALA A 118 3.67 6.21 12.38
C ALA A 118 5.01 6.24 11.63
N VAL A 119 5.05 6.74 10.40
CA VAL A 119 6.26 6.71 9.56
C VAL A 119 7.08 7.99 9.55
N GLN A 120 6.58 9.07 10.15
CA GLN A 120 7.27 10.37 10.04
C GLN A 120 8.68 10.38 10.64
N SER A 121 9.01 9.40 11.47
CA SER A 121 10.36 9.25 12.03
C SER A 121 11.22 8.22 11.29
N LYS A 122 10.71 7.64 10.26
CA LYS A 122 11.42 6.63 9.48
C LYS A 122 12.02 7.20 8.21
#